data_20f017cf7a0fc4ab889ba6fc6bf78c89
#
_entry.id   20f017cf7a0fc4ab889ba6fc6bf78c89
#
_cell.length_a   1.000
_cell.length_b   1.000
_cell.length_c   1.000
_cell.angle_alpha   90.00
_cell.angle_beta   90.00
_cell.angle_gamma   90.00
#
_symmetry.space_group_name_H-M   'P 1'
#
loop_
_entity.id
_entity.type
_entity.pdbx_description
1 polymer ?
#
loop_
_entity_poly.entity_id
_entity_poly.type
_entity_poly.pdbx_seq_one_letter_code
_entity_poly.pdbx_strand_id
1 'polypeptide(L)'
;MRVLLVCPEIRLDSKPFDFPFWAGIFASIVEKKGGQVAILDLNALRMNYGGNLVPSEIIKNEISSAKWDLIGIGGLTTTYARMSQLIPFLRKYCPDSTIIAGGGWVTYNPEDILQLVPQIDLIAIGEGEETFSEVYDEIENGNPDFNKIKGLCINENGSTKYTEPRALIADLDTIPYPHYDLFELDVYFEHSSYPYSREALIAKKRATAVWERGCPRGCTFCSHNGMSRIDLQNIYGNGDRKEGEKLVRISDKENDTFQLPARWPTPKYAVDNVKLLHEKYNIDFLAILDENMTSNKKWTEEFCNLYKSEGLDEIVKWGTLGDAPSVATQPHLLKLMKDAGCTYISFGFESASDKVLNEDIQKGQTQSHLQTTIDEIKKIEMRPLTTFMIGNAHENINDLMETLTFWIRNGIEVDPFICTPYIGSPIYYNNKKIILEQYDERLKIFDKTIIGEEQIKKWELEALDKFMKECGDATQYTATISQYFSIPELFAIKRFMYKHDFRRLLQFAHQRFEQTGLEQWKHSEKWNSYCEVCKAHEIFESYKITN
;
A
#
# COMPACT_ATOMS: atom_id res chain seq x y z
N MET A 1 19.62 -7.23 26.11
CA MET A 1 19.12 -8.06 25.00
C MET A 1 19.62 -7.51 23.67
N ARG A 2 19.85 -8.35 22.64
CA ARG A 2 20.26 -7.95 21.30
C ARG A 2 19.16 -8.23 20.29
N VAL A 3 18.80 -7.23 19.51
CA VAL A 3 17.75 -7.29 18.50
C VAL A 3 18.32 -7.04 17.11
N LEU A 4 17.91 -7.83 16.13
CA LEU A 4 18.18 -7.60 14.72
C LEU A 4 16.85 -7.29 14.02
N LEU A 5 16.78 -6.16 13.30
CA LEU A 5 15.65 -5.81 12.44
C LEU A 5 16.06 -5.96 10.98
N VAL A 6 15.35 -6.79 10.23
CA VAL A 6 15.68 -7.13 8.85
C VAL A 6 14.67 -6.50 7.89
N CYS A 7 15.13 -5.57 7.06
CA CYS A 7 14.35 -4.94 6.00
C CYS A 7 14.68 -5.61 4.67
N PRO A 8 13.72 -6.31 4.04
CA PRO A 8 13.97 -7.00 2.77
C PRO A 8 14.15 -6.02 1.62
N GLU A 9 14.76 -6.47 0.54
CA GLU A 9 14.77 -5.74 -0.73
C GLU A 9 13.35 -5.64 -1.28
N ILE A 10 13.00 -4.46 -1.79
CA ILE A 10 11.72 -4.17 -2.43
C ILE A 10 11.95 -3.47 -3.77
N ARG A 11 11.09 -3.75 -4.75
CA ARG A 11 11.08 -3.08 -6.06
C ARG A 11 12.47 -3.02 -6.70
N LEU A 12 13.00 -4.18 -7.08
CA LEU A 12 14.36 -4.31 -7.64
C LEU A 12 14.58 -3.53 -8.96
N ASP A 13 13.52 -3.15 -9.63
CA ASP A 13 13.49 -2.34 -10.85
C ASP A 13 13.69 -0.83 -10.60
N SER A 14 13.68 -0.41 -9.35
CA SER A 14 13.85 1.00 -8.95
C SER A 14 14.88 1.14 -7.84
N LYS A 15 15.39 2.36 -7.63
CA LYS A 15 16.22 2.67 -6.47
C LYS A 15 15.37 2.67 -5.18
N PRO A 16 15.96 2.39 -4.01
CA PRO A 16 15.25 2.51 -2.74
C PRO A 16 14.74 3.92 -2.50
N PHE A 17 13.48 4.06 -2.11
CA PHE A 17 12.88 5.35 -1.81
C PHE A 17 11.87 5.29 -0.64
N ASP A 18 11.31 4.12 -0.38
CA ASP A 18 10.44 3.91 0.77
C ASP A 18 11.28 3.58 2.00
N PHE A 19 11.41 4.55 2.90
CA PHE A 19 12.12 4.37 4.17
C PHE A 19 11.37 3.35 5.06
N PRO A 20 12.05 2.37 5.67
CA PRO A 20 11.40 1.35 6.49
C PRO A 20 11.06 1.87 7.89
N PHE A 21 10.00 2.72 7.99
CA PHE A 21 9.57 3.39 9.23
C PHE A 21 9.42 2.44 10.40
N TRP A 22 8.82 1.25 10.19
CA TRP A 22 8.61 0.26 11.23
C TRP A 22 9.92 -0.16 11.91
N ALA A 23 10.98 -0.38 11.15
CA ALA A 23 12.28 -0.78 11.70
C ALA A 23 12.91 0.36 12.50
N GLY A 24 12.82 1.59 11.99
CA GLY A 24 13.29 2.77 12.71
C GLY A 24 12.54 3.01 14.01
N ILE A 25 11.21 2.86 14.03
CA ILE A 25 10.36 2.98 15.22
C ILE A 25 10.71 1.88 16.24
N PHE A 26 10.83 0.63 15.80
CA PHE A 26 11.17 -0.48 16.68
C PHE A 26 12.59 -0.35 17.24
N ALA A 27 13.53 0.17 16.46
CA ALA A 27 14.86 0.51 16.95
C ALA A 27 14.82 1.55 18.07
N SER A 28 14.02 2.61 17.92
CA SER A 28 13.80 3.61 18.99
C SER A 28 13.17 3.00 20.24
N ILE A 29 12.25 2.05 20.08
CA ILE A 29 11.66 1.33 21.23
C ILE A 29 12.72 0.50 21.97
N VAL A 30 13.56 -0.24 21.25
CA VAL A 30 14.62 -1.08 21.85
C VAL A 30 15.65 -0.21 22.57
N GLU A 31 16.09 0.88 21.95
CA GLU A 31 17.07 1.81 22.56
C GLU A 31 16.50 2.44 23.84
N LYS A 32 15.25 2.90 23.83
CA LYS A 32 14.57 3.45 25.01
C LYS A 32 14.51 2.46 26.17
N LYS A 33 14.49 1.16 25.89
CA LYS A 33 14.53 0.08 26.88
C LYS A 33 15.96 -0.31 27.31
N GLY A 34 17.00 0.33 26.74
CA GLY A 34 18.40 0.03 27.04
C GLY A 34 18.96 -1.20 26.30
N GLY A 35 18.24 -1.74 25.33
CA GLY A 35 18.67 -2.85 24.50
C GLY A 35 19.67 -2.44 23.42
N GLN A 36 20.32 -3.42 22.81
CA GLN A 36 21.17 -3.24 21.63
C GLN A 36 20.37 -3.62 20.38
N VAL A 37 20.33 -2.75 19.39
CA VAL A 37 19.64 -3.00 18.12
C VAL A 37 20.58 -2.81 16.95
N ALA A 38 20.49 -3.71 15.96
CA ALA A 38 21.09 -3.54 14.66
C ALA A 38 20.01 -3.63 13.57
N ILE A 39 20.23 -2.93 12.48
CA ILE A 39 19.35 -2.95 11.32
C ILE A 39 20.12 -3.56 10.15
N LEU A 40 19.59 -4.63 9.58
CA LEU A 40 20.03 -5.17 8.30
C LEU A 40 19.09 -4.69 7.21
N ASP A 41 19.39 -3.52 6.67
CA ASP A 41 18.63 -2.92 5.59
C ASP A 41 19.13 -3.42 4.23
N LEU A 42 18.56 -4.54 3.78
CA LEU A 42 18.91 -5.14 2.49
C LEU A 42 18.48 -4.26 1.32
N ASN A 43 17.46 -3.43 1.52
CA ASN A 43 16.98 -2.55 0.46
C ASN A 43 17.96 -1.40 0.17
N ALA A 44 18.59 -0.83 1.18
CA ALA A 44 19.69 0.13 0.99
C ALA A 44 20.98 -0.58 0.56
N LEU A 45 21.35 -1.66 1.26
CA LEU A 45 22.60 -2.41 1.03
C LEU A 45 22.74 -2.92 -0.42
N ARG A 46 21.62 -3.28 -1.10
CA ARG A 46 21.65 -3.72 -2.49
C ARG A 46 22.25 -2.70 -3.46
N MET A 47 22.26 -1.43 -3.10
CA MET A 47 22.87 -0.39 -3.95
C MET A 47 24.38 -0.59 -4.13
N ASN A 48 25.05 -1.21 -3.15
CA ASN A 48 26.46 -1.60 -3.24
C ASN A 48 26.68 -2.78 -4.20
N TYR A 49 25.61 -3.43 -4.62
CA TYR A 49 25.60 -4.57 -5.56
C TYR A 49 24.87 -4.24 -6.88
N GLY A 50 24.89 -2.97 -7.27
CA GLY A 50 24.30 -2.50 -8.53
C GLY A 50 22.77 -2.57 -8.57
N GLY A 51 22.11 -2.53 -7.41
CA GLY A 51 20.66 -2.61 -7.28
C GLY A 51 20.09 -4.05 -7.30
N ASN A 52 20.95 -5.07 -7.45
CA ASN A 52 20.56 -6.47 -7.41
C ASN A 52 20.36 -6.97 -5.98
N LEU A 53 19.83 -8.18 -5.83
CA LEU A 53 19.72 -8.84 -4.52
C LEU A 53 21.09 -8.92 -3.84
N VAL A 54 21.10 -8.67 -2.53
CA VAL A 54 22.31 -8.79 -1.72
C VAL A 54 22.78 -10.26 -1.71
N PRO A 55 24.09 -10.54 -1.98
CA PRO A 55 24.60 -11.90 -1.98
C PRO A 55 24.42 -12.60 -0.63
N SER A 56 24.00 -13.86 -0.65
CA SER A 56 23.71 -14.65 0.55
C SER A 56 24.87 -14.71 1.54
N GLU A 57 26.12 -14.71 1.06
CA GLU A 57 27.31 -14.75 1.92
C GLU A 57 27.47 -13.46 2.73
N ILE A 58 27.10 -12.30 2.14
CA ILE A 58 27.10 -11.02 2.84
C ILE A 58 26.02 -11.03 3.93
N ILE A 59 24.80 -11.44 3.58
CA ILE A 59 23.71 -11.57 4.56
C ILE A 59 24.13 -12.49 5.71
N LYS A 60 24.74 -13.64 5.40
CA LYS A 60 25.24 -14.58 6.39
C LYS A 60 26.25 -13.92 7.33
N ASN A 61 27.22 -13.18 6.80
CA ASN A 61 28.25 -12.53 7.61
C ASN A 61 27.62 -11.52 8.57
N GLU A 62 26.66 -10.70 8.09
CA GLU A 62 25.96 -9.72 8.91
C GLU A 62 25.15 -10.38 10.04
N ILE A 63 24.32 -11.38 9.73
CA ILE A 63 23.49 -12.05 10.75
C ILE A 63 24.31 -12.90 11.72
N SER A 64 25.49 -13.38 11.33
CA SER A 64 26.39 -14.17 12.18
C SER A 64 27.37 -13.30 12.97
N SER A 65 27.35 -11.99 12.80
CA SER A 65 28.26 -11.04 13.48
C SER A 65 28.04 -10.99 15.00
N ALA A 66 26.84 -11.38 15.45
CA ALA A 66 26.48 -11.44 16.86
C ALA A 66 25.47 -12.57 17.12
N LYS A 67 25.27 -12.89 18.41
CA LYS A 67 24.12 -13.70 18.84
C LYS A 67 22.94 -12.76 19.04
N TRP A 68 21.81 -13.03 18.37
CA TRP A 68 20.58 -12.26 18.45
C TRP A 68 19.56 -13.00 19.32
N ASP A 69 18.91 -12.28 20.22
CA ASP A 69 17.85 -12.82 21.08
C ASP A 69 16.49 -12.74 20.34
N LEU A 70 16.27 -11.64 19.62
CA LEU A 70 15.05 -11.37 18.86
C LEU A 70 15.41 -10.88 17.45
N ILE A 71 14.76 -11.45 16.45
CA ILE A 71 14.85 -11.01 15.05
C ILE A 71 13.46 -10.53 14.62
N GLY A 72 13.33 -9.23 14.28
CA GLY A 72 12.13 -8.66 13.69
C GLY A 72 12.24 -8.57 12.17
N ILE A 73 11.21 -9.02 11.45
CA ILE A 73 11.14 -8.90 9.99
C ILE A 73 9.76 -8.40 9.57
N GLY A 74 9.73 -7.36 8.75
CA GLY A 74 8.48 -6.69 8.35
C GLY A 74 8.42 -6.40 6.86
N GLY A 75 7.19 -6.33 6.34
CA GLY A 75 6.98 -6.03 4.92
C GLY A 75 5.52 -5.97 4.50
N LEU A 76 5.35 -5.78 3.21
CA LEU A 76 4.06 -5.76 2.52
C LEU A 76 3.83 -7.09 1.79
N THR A 77 2.61 -7.34 1.29
CA THR A 77 2.31 -8.52 0.47
C THR A 77 3.27 -8.66 -0.72
N THR A 78 3.67 -7.54 -1.30
CA THR A 78 4.63 -7.48 -2.42
C THR A 78 6.05 -7.93 -2.07
N THR A 79 6.40 -8.08 -0.78
CA THR A 79 7.72 -8.56 -0.34
C THR A 79 7.73 -10.06 0.00
N TYR A 80 6.61 -10.74 -0.08
CA TYR A 80 6.48 -12.15 0.32
C TYR A 80 7.51 -13.06 -0.33
N ALA A 81 7.72 -12.94 -1.65
CA ALA A 81 8.70 -13.77 -2.37
C ALA A 81 10.09 -13.73 -1.74
N ARG A 82 10.51 -12.54 -1.28
CA ARG A 82 11.81 -12.37 -0.63
C ARG A 82 11.79 -12.84 0.82
N MET A 83 10.72 -12.54 1.54
CA MET A 83 10.55 -12.94 2.94
C MET A 83 10.57 -14.47 3.12
N SER A 84 9.88 -15.20 2.23
CA SER A 84 9.84 -16.67 2.24
C SER A 84 11.21 -17.33 2.01
N GLN A 85 12.18 -16.60 1.43
CA GLN A 85 13.57 -17.03 1.28
C GLN A 85 14.45 -16.62 2.47
N LEU A 86 14.27 -15.40 2.97
CA LEU A 86 15.10 -14.85 4.05
C LEU A 86 14.84 -15.53 5.39
N ILE A 87 13.58 -15.82 5.74
CA ILE A 87 13.24 -16.36 7.06
C ILE A 87 13.85 -17.75 7.31
N PRO A 88 13.76 -18.72 6.38
CA PRO A 88 14.49 -19.99 6.53
C PRO A 88 16.01 -19.80 6.62
N PHE A 89 16.55 -18.80 5.92
CA PHE A 89 17.96 -18.47 5.98
C PHE A 89 18.36 -17.89 7.34
N LEU A 90 17.55 -16.97 7.90
CA LEU A 90 17.73 -16.44 9.26
C LEU A 90 17.71 -17.57 10.30
N ARG A 91 16.70 -18.45 10.25
CA ARG A 91 16.59 -19.59 11.18
C ARG A 91 17.80 -20.52 11.12
N LYS A 92 18.34 -20.75 9.92
CA LYS A 92 19.52 -21.61 9.73
C LYS A 92 20.76 -21.10 10.46
N TYR A 93 20.98 -19.78 10.46
CA TYR A 93 22.19 -19.16 11.03
C TYR A 93 21.96 -18.57 12.42
N CYS A 94 20.72 -18.38 12.81
CA CYS A 94 20.31 -17.89 14.13
C CYS A 94 19.26 -18.86 14.75
N PRO A 95 19.65 -20.11 15.05
CA PRO A 95 18.69 -21.16 15.45
C PRO A 95 17.99 -20.87 16.78
N ASP A 96 18.65 -20.17 17.70
CA ASP A 96 18.16 -19.89 19.05
C ASP A 96 17.37 -18.58 19.16
N SER A 97 17.33 -17.76 18.09
CA SER A 97 16.65 -16.46 18.10
C SER A 97 15.14 -16.63 17.98
N THR A 98 14.36 -15.83 18.71
CA THR A 98 12.93 -15.68 18.42
C THR A 98 12.77 -14.86 17.15
N ILE A 99 12.02 -15.38 16.15
CA ILE A 99 11.72 -14.67 14.91
C ILE A 99 10.27 -14.18 14.96
N ILE A 100 10.09 -12.86 14.97
CA ILE A 100 8.79 -12.21 14.88
C ILE A 100 8.61 -11.56 13.52
N ALA A 101 7.52 -11.90 12.83
CA ALA A 101 7.12 -11.31 11.55
C ALA A 101 5.96 -10.33 11.74
N GLY A 102 5.94 -9.24 10.95
CA GLY A 102 4.88 -8.23 10.99
C GLY A 102 4.60 -7.61 9.63
N GLY A 103 3.57 -6.75 9.59
CA GLY A 103 3.12 -6.05 8.40
C GLY A 103 2.01 -6.78 7.64
N GLY A 104 1.54 -6.17 6.54
CA GLY A 104 0.33 -6.63 5.85
C GLY A 104 0.41 -8.06 5.32
N TRP A 105 1.58 -8.52 4.90
CA TRP A 105 1.73 -9.86 4.31
C TRP A 105 1.43 -11.01 5.28
N VAL A 106 1.61 -10.83 6.57
CA VAL A 106 1.32 -11.83 7.62
C VAL A 106 0.03 -11.54 8.37
N THR A 107 -0.32 -10.27 8.54
CA THR A 107 -1.51 -9.86 9.32
C THR A 107 -2.81 -10.41 8.72
N TYR A 108 -2.90 -10.46 7.38
CA TYR A 108 -4.14 -10.82 6.71
C TYR A 108 -4.36 -12.32 6.53
N ASN A 109 -3.31 -13.15 6.69
CA ASN A 109 -3.39 -14.58 6.45
C ASN A 109 -2.35 -15.37 7.29
N PRO A 110 -2.33 -15.20 8.62
CA PRO A 110 -1.27 -15.73 9.46
C PRO A 110 -1.20 -17.26 9.46
N GLU A 111 -2.34 -17.97 9.40
CA GLU A 111 -2.37 -19.43 9.38
C GLU A 111 -1.70 -20.03 8.14
N ASP A 112 -2.07 -19.53 6.96
CA ASP A 112 -1.48 -20.00 5.71
C ASP A 112 0.01 -19.65 5.64
N ILE A 113 0.40 -18.46 6.15
CA ILE A 113 1.79 -18.04 6.22
C ILE A 113 2.61 -18.95 7.13
N LEU A 114 2.13 -19.33 8.31
CA LEU A 114 2.85 -20.24 9.21
C LEU A 114 2.99 -21.64 8.62
N GLN A 115 2.05 -22.08 7.78
CA GLN A 115 2.20 -23.33 7.03
C GLN A 115 3.24 -23.23 5.91
N LEU A 116 3.32 -22.09 5.22
CA LEU A 116 4.27 -21.85 4.12
C LEU A 116 5.69 -21.51 4.62
N VAL A 117 5.80 -20.82 5.77
CA VAL A 117 7.06 -20.37 6.37
C VAL A 117 7.09 -20.76 7.86
N PRO A 118 7.21 -22.06 8.17
CA PRO A 118 7.11 -22.58 9.54
C PRO A 118 8.27 -22.16 10.46
N GLN A 119 9.27 -21.45 9.93
CA GLN A 119 10.40 -20.93 10.70
C GLN A 119 10.07 -19.63 11.47
N ILE A 120 8.90 -19.05 11.26
CA ILE A 120 8.40 -17.94 12.06
C ILE A 120 7.90 -18.48 13.40
N ASP A 121 8.30 -17.85 14.52
CA ASP A 121 7.81 -18.20 15.85
C ASP A 121 6.55 -17.40 16.19
N LEU A 122 6.57 -16.11 15.87
CA LEU A 122 5.53 -15.15 16.22
C LEU A 122 5.13 -14.29 15.03
N ILE A 123 3.84 -14.04 14.88
CA ILE A 123 3.31 -13.02 13.98
C ILE A 123 2.66 -11.93 14.81
N ALA A 124 3.11 -10.68 14.64
CA ALA A 124 2.42 -9.53 15.17
C ALA A 124 1.27 -9.13 14.24
N ILE A 125 0.04 -9.14 14.76
CA ILE A 125 -1.18 -8.83 14.02
C ILE A 125 -1.56 -7.37 14.26
N GLY A 126 -1.75 -6.62 13.18
CA GLY A 126 -2.13 -5.21 13.24
C GLY A 126 -0.97 -4.26 13.52
N GLU A 127 -1.19 -3.30 14.42
CA GLU A 127 -0.16 -2.34 14.84
C GLU A 127 0.83 -3.03 15.78
N GLY A 128 2.11 -2.95 15.42
CA GLY A 128 3.14 -3.81 16.03
C GLY A 128 3.90 -3.17 17.18
N GLU A 129 3.81 -1.86 17.40
CA GLU A 129 4.68 -1.11 18.32
C GLU A 129 4.61 -1.62 19.76
N GLU A 130 3.39 -1.73 20.30
CA GLU A 130 3.18 -2.24 21.66
C GLU A 130 3.44 -3.75 21.73
N THR A 131 2.97 -4.52 20.74
CA THR A 131 3.18 -5.97 20.68
C THR A 131 4.67 -6.31 20.68
N PHE A 132 5.45 -5.64 19.84
CA PHE A 132 6.90 -5.82 19.78
C PHE A 132 7.58 -5.41 21.09
N SER A 133 7.14 -4.32 21.70
CA SER A 133 7.65 -3.85 22.99
C SER A 133 7.44 -4.88 24.11
N GLU A 134 6.25 -5.51 24.16
CA GLU A 134 5.93 -6.55 25.15
C GLU A 134 6.68 -7.86 24.88
N VAL A 135 6.84 -8.26 23.60
CA VAL A 135 7.67 -9.43 23.21
C VAL A 135 9.12 -9.22 23.65
N TYR A 136 9.65 -8.01 23.45
CA TYR A 136 10.98 -7.65 23.93
C TYR A 136 11.11 -7.87 25.45
N ASP A 137 10.16 -7.34 26.25
CA ASP A 137 10.19 -7.46 27.72
C ASP A 137 10.12 -8.92 28.19
N GLU A 138 9.27 -9.75 27.57
CA GLU A 138 9.14 -11.15 27.94
C GLU A 138 10.43 -11.94 27.65
N ILE A 139 11.11 -11.68 26.52
CA ILE A 139 12.39 -12.34 26.22
C ILE A 139 13.48 -11.85 27.18
N GLU A 140 13.54 -10.55 27.49
CA GLU A 140 14.55 -10.00 28.39
C GLU A 140 14.40 -10.53 29.82
N ASN A 141 13.18 -10.83 30.26
CA ASN A 141 12.89 -11.48 31.54
C ASN A 141 13.38 -12.95 31.63
N GLY A 142 13.79 -13.56 30.52
CA GLY A 142 14.47 -14.85 30.48
C GLY A 142 13.57 -16.09 30.54
N ASN A 143 12.27 -15.95 30.67
CA ASN A 143 11.28 -17.05 30.61
C ASN A 143 9.99 -16.56 29.92
N PRO A 144 10.01 -16.38 28.60
CA PRO A 144 8.94 -15.72 27.88
C PRO A 144 7.64 -16.54 27.90
N ASP A 145 6.54 -15.87 28.26
CA ASP A 145 5.17 -16.36 28.11
C ASP A 145 4.39 -15.47 27.13
N PHE A 146 4.52 -15.77 25.86
CA PHE A 146 3.88 -14.99 24.79
C PHE A 146 2.35 -15.06 24.80
N ASN A 147 1.73 -15.99 25.55
CA ASN A 147 0.26 -16.08 25.67
C ASN A 147 -0.36 -14.86 26.38
N LYS A 148 0.42 -14.12 27.13
CA LYS A 148 -0.05 -12.91 27.82
C LYS A 148 -0.09 -11.68 26.93
N ILE A 149 0.62 -11.73 25.80
CA ILE A 149 0.78 -10.60 24.90
C ILE A 149 -0.40 -10.56 23.94
N LYS A 150 -1.06 -9.42 23.82
CA LYS A 150 -2.15 -9.23 22.87
C LYS A 150 -1.64 -9.03 21.44
N GLY A 151 -2.46 -9.42 20.45
CA GLY A 151 -2.17 -9.19 19.04
C GLY A 151 -1.09 -10.10 18.45
N LEU A 152 -0.90 -11.31 18.99
CA LEU A 152 0.00 -12.32 18.45
C LEU A 152 -0.74 -13.50 17.84
N CYS A 153 -0.14 -14.05 16.80
CA CYS A 153 -0.34 -15.41 16.36
C CYS A 153 0.96 -16.18 16.60
N ILE A 154 0.88 -17.24 17.41
CA ILE A 154 2.01 -18.05 17.88
C ILE A 154 2.06 -19.34 17.10
N ASN A 155 3.25 -19.73 16.64
CA ASN A 155 3.50 -21.03 16.04
C ASN A 155 3.83 -22.08 17.12
N GLU A 156 2.87 -22.91 17.47
CA GLU A 156 3.06 -24.04 18.40
C GLU A 156 3.34 -25.33 17.63
N ASN A 157 4.58 -25.52 17.12
CA ASN A 157 5.01 -26.71 16.39
C ASN A 157 4.15 -27.06 15.16
N GLY A 158 3.76 -26.05 14.38
CA GLY A 158 2.94 -26.18 13.18
C GLY A 158 1.44 -26.02 13.42
N SER A 159 1.00 -25.85 14.66
CA SER A 159 -0.33 -25.37 14.98
C SER A 159 -0.32 -23.87 15.27
N THR A 160 -1.40 -23.21 14.92
CA THR A 160 -1.57 -21.76 15.07
C THR A 160 -2.37 -21.45 16.30
N LYS A 161 -1.86 -20.58 17.16
CA LYS A 161 -2.57 -20.09 18.34
C LYS A 161 -2.64 -18.58 18.35
N TYR A 162 -3.86 -18.06 18.45
CA TYR A 162 -4.08 -16.62 18.60
C TYR A 162 -4.15 -16.22 20.07
N THR A 163 -3.58 -15.08 20.39
CA THR A 163 -3.76 -14.42 21.68
C THR A 163 -4.95 -13.44 21.61
N GLU A 164 -5.26 -12.76 22.73
CA GLU A 164 -6.30 -11.74 22.70
C GLU A 164 -5.98 -10.64 21.66
N PRO A 165 -7.00 -10.12 20.96
CA PRO A 165 -6.83 -9.00 20.05
C PRO A 165 -6.27 -7.77 20.76
N ARG A 166 -5.40 -7.02 20.06
CA ARG A 166 -4.91 -5.74 20.54
C ARG A 166 -5.77 -4.60 20.00
N ALA A 167 -6.13 -3.67 20.89
CA ALA A 167 -6.75 -2.42 20.47
C ALA A 167 -5.77 -1.57 19.64
N LEU A 168 -6.29 -0.73 18.76
CA LEU A 168 -5.48 0.23 18.00
C LEU A 168 -4.89 1.28 18.94
N ILE A 169 -3.68 1.76 18.64
CA ILE A 169 -3.03 2.83 19.39
C ILE A 169 -3.87 4.10 19.28
N ALA A 170 -4.44 4.55 20.38
CA ALA A 170 -5.36 5.70 20.38
C ALA A 170 -4.61 7.04 20.26
N ASP A 171 -3.47 7.16 20.91
CA ASP A 171 -2.63 8.36 20.93
C ASP A 171 -1.34 8.09 20.13
N LEU A 172 -1.30 8.57 18.88
CA LEU A 172 -0.16 8.37 18.00
C LEU A 172 1.05 9.22 18.36
N ASP A 173 0.93 10.23 19.22
CA ASP A 173 2.06 11.00 19.75
C ASP A 173 2.96 10.16 20.66
N THR A 174 2.46 9.02 21.15
CA THR A 174 3.24 8.07 21.96
C THR A 174 4.24 7.25 21.15
N ILE A 175 4.06 7.17 19.84
CA ILE A 175 4.96 6.46 18.92
C ILE A 175 6.24 7.27 18.77
N PRO A 176 7.43 6.70 19.05
CA PRO A 176 8.67 7.42 18.86
C PRO A 176 8.95 7.69 17.39
N TYR A 177 9.68 8.77 17.09
CA TYR A 177 10.23 8.95 15.75
C TYR A 177 11.19 7.80 15.42
N PRO A 178 11.31 7.44 14.12
CA PRO A 178 12.27 6.44 13.69
C PRO A 178 13.69 6.79 14.11
N HIS A 179 14.48 5.80 14.49
CA HIS A 179 15.90 5.96 14.75
C HIS A 179 16.68 6.08 13.44
N TYR A 180 16.64 7.27 12.84
CA TYR A 180 17.19 7.53 11.52
C TYR A 180 18.70 7.23 11.41
N ASP A 181 19.49 7.49 12.47
CA ASP A 181 20.95 7.34 12.44
C ASP A 181 21.45 5.88 12.23
N LEU A 182 20.57 4.90 12.35
CA LEU A 182 20.91 3.49 12.10
C LEU A 182 20.80 3.09 10.62
N PHE A 183 20.47 4.02 9.73
CA PHE A 183 20.26 3.76 8.31
C PHE A 183 21.23 4.54 7.42
N GLU A 184 21.50 4.02 6.24
CA GLU A 184 22.19 4.73 5.16
C GLU A 184 21.23 5.74 4.50
N LEU A 185 20.91 6.84 5.19
CA LEU A 185 19.85 7.79 4.81
C LEU A 185 20.03 8.42 3.43
N ASP A 186 21.27 8.65 2.99
CA ASP A 186 21.53 9.25 1.68
C ASP A 186 20.94 8.41 0.55
N VAL A 187 20.88 7.08 0.70
CA VAL A 187 20.23 6.19 -0.27
C VAL A 187 18.74 6.51 -0.44
N TYR A 188 18.07 6.85 0.65
CA TYR A 188 16.65 7.20 0.64
C TYR A 188 16.41 8.66 0.29
N PHE A 189 17.26 9.56 0.74
CA PHE A 189 17.07 11.01 0.58
C PHE A 189 17.45 11.51 -0.81
N GLU A 190 18.39 10.87 -1.49
CA GLU A 190 18.79 11.26 -2.84
C GLU A 190 17.83 10.77 -3.94
N HIS A 191 17.08 9.70 -3.67
CA HIS A 191 16.36 8.94 -4.69
C HIS A 191 14.84 8.92 -4.50
N SER A 192 14.23 9.97 -3.93
CA SER A 192 12.76 10.03 -3.81
C SER A 192 12.09 9.69 -5.14
N SER A 193 11.16 8.76 -5.12
CA SER A 193 10.37 8.32 -6.27
C SER A 193 9.16 9.21 -6.56
N TYR A 194 8.94 10.23 -5.77
CA TYR A 194 7.79 11.13 -5.91
C TYR A 194 8.20 12.50 -6.50
N PRO A 195 8.82 12.55 -7.71
CA PRO A 195 9.27 13.78 -8.33
C PRO A 195 8.14 14.50 -9.06
N TYR A 196 6.98 14.63 -8.40
CA TYR A 196 5.77 15.11 -9.01
C TYR A 196 5.65 16.63 -9.11
N SER A 197 6.64 17.37 -8.57
CA SER A 197 6.71 18.82 -8.72
C SER A 197 8.13 19.25 -9.08
N ARG A 198 8.26 20.50 -9.57
CA ARG A 198 9.58 21.10 -9.83
C ARG A 198 10.42 21.14 -8.55
N GLU A 199 9.80 21.53 -7.44
CA GLU A 199 10.44 21.62 -6.12
C GLU A 199 10.97 20.26 -5.68
N ALA A 200 10.17 19.20 -5.84
CA ALA A 200 10.61 17.84 -5.55
C ALA A 200 11.76 17.37 -6.45
N LEU A 201 11.77 17.78 -7.73
CA LEU A 201 12.83 17.42 -8.68
C LEU A 201 14.18 18.10 -8.38
N ILE A 202 14.15 19.37 -7.94
CA ILE A 202 15.37 20.15 -7.69
C ILE A 202 15.88 20.05 -6.26
N ALA A 203 15.08 19.47 -5.36
CA ALA A 203 15.46 19.27 -3.96
C ALA A 203 16.73 18.42 -3.85
N LYS A 204 17.60 18.78 -2.91
CA LYS A 204 18.87 18.09 -2.68
C LYS A 204 18.69 16.84 -1.83
N LYS A 205 17.86 16.94 -0.79
CA LYS A 205 17.54 15.84 0.12
C LYS A 205 16.04 15.76 0.34
N ARG A 206 15.48 14.64 -0.07
CA ARG A 206 14.03 14.36 -0.02
C ARG A 206 13.77 13.26 0.96
N ALA A 207 12.98 13.52 1.98
CA ALA A 207 12.52 12.52 2.92
C ALA A 207 11.08 12.10 2.62
N THR A 208 10.68 10.98 3.21
CA THR A 208 9.28 10.56 3.30
C THR A 208 8.80 10.64 4.74
N ALA A 209 7.49 10.79 4.96
CA ALA A 209 6.86 10.68 6.27
C ALA A 209 5.53 9.94 6.15
N VAL A 210 5.17 9.21 7.20
CA VAL A 210 3.87 8.57 7.38
C VAL A 210 3.43 8.82 8.82
N TRP A 211 2.37 9.56 8.98
CA TRP A 211 1.82 9.91 10.30
C TRP A 211 0.41 9.36 10.51
N GLU A 212 -0.41 9.37 9.46
CA GLU A 212 -1.77 8.82 9.50
C GLU A 212 -1.76 7.30 9.68
N ARG A 213 -2.76 6.82 10.39
CA ARG A 213 -3.07 5.39 10.52
C ARG A 213 -4.53 5.14 10.14
N GLY A 214 -4.73 4.35 9.11
CA GLY A 214 -6.06 4.06 8.57
C GLY A 214 -6.56 5.11 7.59
N CYS A 215 -7.71 4.82 6.96
CA CYS A 215 -8.34 5.69 5.97
C CYS A 215 -9.86 5.62 6.12
N PRO A 216 -10.60 6.75 6.03
CA PRO A 216 -12.06 6.75 6.18
C PRO A 216 -12.80 6.20 4.94
N ARG A 217 -12.09 5.73 3.91
CA ARG A 217 -12.67 5.21 2.68
C ARG A 217 -12.78 3.69 2.70
N GLY A 218 -13.85 3.18 2.07
CA GLY A 218 -14.14 1.76 2.03
C GLY A 218 -13.73 1.05 0.73
N CYS A 219 -12.64 1.47 0.09
CA CYS A 219 -12.21 0.95 -1.22
C CYS A 219 -12.04 -0.56 -1.21
N THR A 220 -12.69 -1.25 -2.13
CA THR A 220 -12.69 -2.72 -2.18
C THR A 220 -11.34 -3.32 -2.54
N PHE A 221 -10.51 -2.58 -3.27
CA PHE A 221 -9.17 -3.02 -3.68
C PHE A 221 -8.08 -2.78 -2.62
N CYS A 222 -8.37 -1.95 -1.60
CA CYS A 222 -7.37 -1.52 -0.63
C CYS A 222 -7.20 -2.55 0.49
N SER A 223 -5.97 -3.01 0.70
CA SER A 223 -5.63 -3.96 1.76
C SER A 223 -5.68 -3.35 3.17
N HIS A 224 -5.55 -2.03 3.32
CA HIS A 224 -5.74 -1.38 4.61
C HIS A 224 -7.14 -1.61 5.18
N ASN A 225 -8.14 -1.73 4.33
CA ASN A 225 -9.50 -2.06 4.74
C ASN A 225 -9.67 -3.53 5.17
N GLY A 226 -8.73 -4.40 4.84
CA GLY A 226 -8.72 -5.78 5.32
C GLY A 226 -8.59 -5.88 6.84
N MET A 227 -7.82 -4.99 7.46
CA MET A 227 -7.71 -4.93 8.92
C MET A 227 -9.04 -4.52 9.60
N SER A 228 -9.91 -3.83 8.88
CA SER A 228 -11.16 -3.31 9.44
C SER A 228 -12.39 -4.18 9.15
N ARG A 229 -12.40 -4.97 8.07
CA ARG A 229 -13.64 -5.52 7.53
C ARG A 229 -13.88 -7.01 7.77
N ILE A 230 -12.88 -7.86 7.61
CA ILE A 230 -13.16 -9.30 7.42
C ILE A 230 -12.51 -10.12 8.52
N ASP A 231 -11.33 -9.81 8.92
CA ASP A 231 -10.48 -10.82 9.49
C ASP A 231 -10.27 -10.71 10.97
N LEU A 232 -10.52 -9.59 11.58
CA LEU A 232 -10.63 -9.60 13.03
C LEU A 232 -11.79 -10.51 13.48
N GLN A 233 -12.87 -10.61 12.72
CA GLN A 233 -13.92 -11.62 12.98
C GLN A 233 -13.52 -13.03 12.58
N ASN A 234 -12.82 -13.20 11.45
CA ASN A 234 -12.38 -14.52 10.98
C ASN A 234 -11.12 -15.01 11.70
N ILE A 235 -10.16 -14.10 11.99
CA ILE A 235 -8.92 -14.42 12.69
C ILE A 235 -9.18 -14.70 14.17
N TYR A 236 -10.06 -13.94 14.81
CA TYR A 236 -10.37 -14.07 16.24
C TYR A 236 -11.67 -14.87 16.52
N GLY A 237 -12.32 -15.40 15.47
CA GLY A 237 -13.60 -16.14 15.62
C GLY A 237 -14.78 -15.24 15.98
N ASN A 238 -15.98 -15.82 15.96
CA ASN A 238 -17.21 -15.20 16.49
C ASN A 238 -17.25 -15.21 18.04
N GLY A 239 -16.08 -15.19 18.70
CA GLY A 239 -16.00 -15.13 20.17
C GLY A 239 -16.67 -13.86 20.68
N ASP A 240 -17.53 -14.04 21.69
CA ASP A 240 -18.26 -12.98 22.39
C ASP A 240 -17.32 -11.81 22.75
N ARG A 241 -17.32 -10.77 21.91
CA ARG A 241 -16.64 -9.51 22.24
C ARG A 241 -17.39 -8.85 23.36
N LYS A 242 -16.72 -8.65 24.51
CA LYS A 242 -17.30 -7.91 25.62
C LYS A 242 -17.65 -6.49 25.16
N GLU A 243 -18.87 -6.06 25.52
CA GLU A 243 -19.33 -4.67 25.39
C GLU A 243 -18.26 -3.70 25.93
N GLY A 244 -17.59 -2.96 25.07
CA GLY A 244 -16.59 -1.97 25.46
C GLY A 244 -15.50 -1.74 24.40
N GLU A 245 -15.18 -2.71 23.57
CA GLU A 245 -14.23 -2.56 22.46
C GLU A 245 -14.97 -2.14 21.20
N LYS A 246 -15.28 -0.86 21.09
CA LYS A 246 -15.90 -0.28 19.90
C LYS A 246 -14.91 -0.23 18.74
N LEU A 247 -14.94 -1.24 17.89
CA LEU A 247 -14.73 -0.98 16.47
C LEU A 247 -15.88 -0.07 16.05
N VAL A 248 -15.59 1.13 15.58
CA VAL A 248 -16.62 2.11 15.25
C VAL A 248 -17.47 1.55 14.10
N ARG A 249 -18.70 1.14 14.41
CA ARG A 249 -19.73 0.86 13.40
C ARG A 249 -20.08 2.17 12.72
N ILE A 250 -19.91 2.25 11.42
CA ILE A 250 -20.24 3.45 10.65
C ILE A 250 -21.69 3.43 10.14
N SER A 251 -22.35 2.27 10.14
CA SER A 251 -23.78 2.18 9.85
C SER A 251 -24.47 1.00 10.55
N ASP A 252 -25.80 1.12 10.77
CA ASP A 252 -26.64 0.09 11.43
C ASP A 252 -27.29 -0.90 10.44
N LYS A 253 -26.74 -1.07 9.22
CA LYS A 253 -27.30 -1.98 8.20
C LYS A 253 -26.54 -3.30 8.14
N GLU A 254 -27.25 -4.40 7.85
CA GLU A 254 -26.75 -5.79 7.81
C GLU A 254 -25.54 -6.06 6.89
N ASN A 255 -25.17 -5.10 6.03
CA ASN A 255 -23.98 -5.13 5.16
C ASN A 255 -22.90 -4.14 5.62
N ASP A 256 -22.76 -3.90 6.91
CA ASP A 256 -21.87 -2.90 7.47
C ASP A 256 -20.40 -3.19 7.19
N THR A 257 -19.79 -2.22 6.57
CA THR A 257 -18.37 -2.17 6.34
C THR A 257 -17.69 -1.58 7.57
N PHE A 258 -16.91 -2.39 8.27
CA PHE A 258 -16.01 -1.87 9.30
C PHE A 258 -14.91 -1.07 8.60
N GLN A 259 -14.69 0.17 9.02
CA GLN A 259 -13.55 0.97 8.60
C GLN A 259 -12.67 1.18 9.82
N LEU A 260 -11.35 1.06 9.64
CA LEU A 260 -10.43 1.53 10.66
C LEU A 260 -10.65 3.04 10.78
N PRO A 261 -10.84 3.56 12.02
CA PRO A 261 -10.89 4.99 12.19
C PRO A 261 -9.56 5.57 11.72
N ALA A 262 -9.62 6.53 10.81
CA ALA A 262 -8.43 7.30 10.48
C ALA A 262 -7.97 8.08 11.71
N ARG A 263 -6.71 7.96 12.08
CA ARG A 263 -6.11 8.58 13.25
C ARG A 263 -4.83 9.30 12.86
N TRP A 264 -4.60 10.43 13.47
CA TRP A 264 -3.42 11.27 13.26
C TRP A 264 -2.77 11.57 14.61
N PRO A 265 -1.45 11.72 14.67
CA PRO A 265 -0.82 12.38 15.79
C PRO A 265 -1.24 13.84 15.84
N THR A 266 -0.86 14.58 16.86
CA THR A 266 -1.09 16.03 16.86
C THR A 266 -0.33 16.69 15.70
N PRO A 267 -0.86 17.80 15.12
CA PRO A 267 -0.11 18.57 14.12
C PRO A 267 1.27 19.01 14.61
N LYS A 268 1.42 19.23 15.91
CA LYS A 268 2.71 19.55 16.53
C LYS A 268 3.72 18.40 16.39
N TYR A 269 3.31 17.16 16.65
CA TYR A 269 4.17 15.98 16.47
C TYR A 269 4.69 15.91 15.02
N ALA A 270 3.80 16.10 14.03
CA ALA A 270 4.18 16.08 12.62
C ALA A 270 5.18 17.20 12.27
N VAL A 271 4.91 18.44 12.70
CA VAL A 271 5.79 19.60 12.47
C VAL A 271 7.14 19.44 13.17
N ASP A 272 7.18 18.93 14.41
CA ASP A 272 8.43 18.66 15.13
C ASP A 272 9.27 17.58 14.42
N ASN A 273 8.63 16.57 13.82
CA ASN A 273 9.32 15.58 12.99
C ASN A 273 9.96 16.22 11.75
N VAL A 274 9.28 17.15 11.07
CA VAL A 274 9.86 17.89 9.94
C VAL A 274 11.05 18.73 10.37
N LYS A 275 10.95 19.43 11.51
CA LYS A 275 12.07 20.20 12.09
C LYS A 275 13.26 19.29 12.36
N LEU A 276 13.05 18.15 13.03
CA LEU A 276 14.11 17.18 13.28
C LEU A 276 14.80 16.75 12.00
N LEU A 277 14.02 16.40 10.96
CA LEU A 277 14.56 15.95 9.68
C LEU A 277 15.33 17.06 8.97
N HIS A 278 14.87 18.32 9.03
CA HIS A 278 15.58 19.46 8.46
C HIS A 278 16.85 19.80 9.24
N GLU A 279 16.74 19.99 10.55
CA GLU A 279 17.85 20.44 11.41
C GLU A 279 19.00 19.43 11.47
N LYS A 280 18.67 18.14 11.55
CA LYS A 280 19.67 17.08 11.69
C LYS A 280 20.20 16.56 10.37
N TYR A 281 19.34 16.44 9.35
CA TYR A 281 19.70 15.78 8.09
C TYR A 281 19.65 16.68 6.86
N ASN A 282 19.27 17.97 7.03
CA ASN A 282 19.20 18.99 5.99
C ASN A 282 18.26 18.63 4.84
N ILE A 283 17.10 18.02 5.14
CA ILE A 283 16.08 17.81 4.10
C ILE A 283 15.52 19.16 3.65
N ASP A 284 15.20 19.27 2.36
CA ASP A 284 14.57 20.44 1.75
C ASP A 284 13.27 20.08 1.00
N PHE A 285 12.90 18.80 0.99
CA PHE A 285 11.63 18.31 0.49
C PHE A 285 11.10 17.13 1.31
N LEU A 286 9.76 17.09 1.51
CA LEU A 286 9.08 16.00 2.22
C LEU A 286 7.93 15.43 1.39
N ALA A 287 7.94 14.15 1.09
CA ALA A 287 6.77 13.42 0.59
C ALA A 287 6.01 12.82 1.76
N ILE A 288 4.83 13.36 2.05
CA ILE A 288 3.92 12.84 3.09
C ILE A 288 3.08 11.75 2.44
N LEU A 289 3.29 10.51 2.87
CA LEU A 289 2.65 9.30 2.32
C LEU A 289 1.44 8.86 3.13
N ASP A 290 0.83 9.79 3.85
CA ASP A 290 -0.44 9.56 4.54
C ASP A 290 -1.52 9.16 3.53
N GLU A 291 -2.36 8.21 3.91
CA GLU A 291 -3.38 7.61 3.01
C GLU A 291 -4.35 8.65 2.44
N ASN A 292 -4.71 9.67 3.24
CA ASN A 292 -5.66 10.69 2.82
C ASN A 292 -5.62 11.95 3.69
N MET A 293 -4.57 12.75 3.57
CA MET A 293 -4.40 13.97 4.35
C MET A 293 -5.58 14.94 4.23
N THR A 294 -6.28 14.95 3.08
CA THR A 294 -7.42 15.85 2.84
C THR A 294 -8.69 15.44 3.57
N SER A 295 -8.74 14.25 4.16
CA SER A 295 -9.95 13.73 4.82
C SER A 295 -10.22 14.35 6.20
N ASN A 296 -9.18 14.82 6.89
CA ASN A 296 -9.31 15.48 8.19
C ASN A 296 -9.08 16.99 8.07
N LYS A 297 -10.14 17.72 7.77
CA LYS A 297 -10.11 19.18 7.62
C LYS A 297 -9.40 19.89 8.77
N LYS A 298 -9.82 19.60 10.02
CA LYS A 298 -9.31 20.30 11.20
C LYS A 298 -7.81 20.07 11.37
N TRP A 299 -7.38 18.84 11.25
CA TRP A 299 -5.96 18.50 11.37
C TRP A 299 -5.13 19.17 10.27
N THR A 300 -5.60 19.13 9.03
CA THR A 300 -4.91 19.75 7.89
C THR A 300 -4.80 21.27 8.05
N GLU A 301 -5.88 21.94 8.50
CA GLU A 301 -5.86 23.38 8.78
C GLU A 301 -4.84 23.72 9.89
N GLU A 302 -4.86 22.98 11.00
CA GLU A 302 -3.93 23.18 12.12
C GLU A 302 -2.47 22.92 11.72
N PHE A 303 -2.22 21.83 10.98
CA PHE A 303 -0.89 21.51 10.46
C PHE A 303 -0.35 22.62 9.54
N CYS A 304 -1.13 23.04 8.54
CA CYS A 304 -0.70 24.08 7.60
C CYS A 304 -0.42 25.42 8.31
N ASN A 305 -1.26 25.81 9.28
CA ASN A 305 -1.07 27.03 10.03
C ASN A 305 0.19 26.96 10.91
N LEU A 306 0.40 25.86 11.59
CA LEU A 306 1.59 25.65 12.42
C LEU A 306 2.86 25.62 11.55
N TYR A 307 2.83 24.89 10.43
CA TYR A 307 3.94 24.78 9.48
C TYR A 307 4.42 26.16 9.00
N LYS A 308 3.48 27.04 8.64
CA LYS A 308 3.77 28.44 8.28
C LYS A 308 4.28 29.27 9.45
N SER A 309 3.65 29.17 10.63
CA SER A 309 4.08 29.96 11.78
C SER A 309 5.50 29.64 12.23
N GLU A 310 6.00 28.44 11.91
CA GLU A 310 7.37 28.02 12.16
C GLU A 310 8.32 28.35 10.99
N GLY A 311 7.83 28.97 9.91
CA GLY A 311 8.60 29.34 8.72
C GLY A 311 9.09 28.18 7.88
N LEU A 312 8.53 26.97 8.07
CA LEU A 312 8.95 25.77 7.35
C LEU A 312 8.51 25.79 5.88
N ASP A 313 7.45 26.49 5.56
CA ASP A 313 6.92 26.64 4.19
C ASP A 313 7.93 27.26 3.21
N GLU A 314 8.88 28.03 3.67
CA GLU A 314 9.97 28.57 2.86
C GLU A 314 11.20 27.67 2.79
N ILE A 315 11.34 26.71 3.73
CA ILE A 315 12.57 25.92 3.92
C ILE A 315 12.39 24.50 3.39
N VAL A 316 11.29 23.83 3.76
CA VAL A 316 10.98 22.45 3.36
C VAL A 316 9.67 22.42 2.59
N LYS A 317 9.75 22.28 1.28
CA LYS A 317 8.54 22.06 0.47
C LYS A 317 8.03 20.62 0.63
N TRP A 318 6.76 20.41 0.37
CA TRP A 318 6.19 19.08 0.57
C TRP A 318 5.12 18.73 -0.46
N GLY A 319 4.79 17.45 -0.54
CA GLY A 319 3.68 16.93 -1.32
C GLY A 319 2.98 15.78 -0.58
N THR A 320 1.75 15.44 -0.97
CA THR A 320 0.94 14.44 -0.28
C THR A 320 -0.07 13.75 -1.18
N LEU A 321 -0.86 12.85 -0.58
CA LEU A 321 -2.00 12.16 -1.17
C LEU A 321 -3.31 12.76 -0.64
N GLY A 322 -4.35 12.71 -1.46
CA GLY A 322 -5.68 13.19 -1.11
C GLY A 322 -6.79 12.46 -1.86
N ASP A 323 -8.03 12.81 -1.58
CA ASP A 323 -9.18 12.25 -2.28
C ASP A 323 -10.14 13.31 -2.82
N ALA A 324 -10.79 12.98 -3.93
CA ALA A 324 -11.68 13.90 -4.63
C ALA A 324 -12.93 14.30 -3.80
N PRO A 325 -13.63 13.42 -3.08
CA PRO A 325 -14.77 13.82 -2.27
C PRO A 325 -14.44 14.83 -1.17
N SER A 326 -13.28 14.69 -0.53
CA SER A 326 -12.85 15.65 0.51
C SER A 326 -12.58 17.02 -0.07
N VAL A 327 -11.90 17.10 -1.21
CA VAL A 327 -11.62 18.35 -1.90
C VAL A 327 -12.90 18.99 -2.44
N ALA A 328 -13.80 18.21 -3.06
CA ALA A 328 -15.06 18.73 -3.60
C ALA A 328 -15.93 19.38 -2.52
N THR A 329 -15.88 18.87 -1.29
CA THR A 329 -16.63 19.44 -0.15
C THR A 329 -15.90 20.58 0.57
N GLN A 330 -14.55 20.64 0.45
CA GLN A 330 -13.70 21.56 1.21
C GLN A 330 -12.57 22.14 0.34
N PRO A 331 -12.89 22.81 -0.79
CA PRO A 331 -11.89 23.22 -1.77
C PRO A 331 -10.89 24.25 -1.24
N HIS A 332 -11.24 25.01 -0.18
CA HIS A 332 -10.33 25.98 0.45
C HIS A 332 -9.06 25.34 1.03
N LEU A 333 -9.10 24.03 1.37
CA LEU A 333 -7.93 23.33 1.86
C LEU A 333 -6.78 23.32 0.85
N LEU A 334 -7.09 23.20 -0.44
CA LEU A 334 -6.05 23.21 -1.49
C LEU A 334 -5.22 24.49 -1.46
N LYS A 335 -5.87 25.65 -1.34
CA LYS A 335 -5.14 26.92 -1.25
C LYS A 335 -4.34 27.01 0.04
N LEU A 336 -4.91 26.61 1.17
CA LEU A 336 -4.21 26.61 2.45
C LEU A 336 -2.97 25.72 2.42
N MET A 337 -3.07 24.52 1.86
CA MET A 337 -1.95 23.60 1.70
C MET A 337 -0.86 24.20 0.78
N LYS A 338 -1.25 24.78 -0.37
CA LYS A 338 -0.31 25.47 -1.26
C LYS A 338 0.42 26.60 -0.53
N ASP A 339 -0.31 27.46 0.19
CA ASP A 339 0.25 28.58 0.95
C ASP A 339 1.17 28.10 2.10
N ALA A 340 1.04 26.85 2.54
CA ALA A 340 1.91 26.21 3.52
C ALA A 340 3.06 25.39 2.89
N GLY A 341 3.35 25.58 1.61
CA GLY A 341 4.50 24.95 0.94
C GLY A 341 4.19 23.63 0.24
N CYS A 342 2.91 23.19 0.17
CA CYS A 342 2.53 22.03 -0.62
C CYS A 342 2.68 22.31 -2.11
N THR A 343 3.37 21.45 -2.83
CA THR A 343 3.69 21.64 -4.26
C THR A 343 2.97 20.66 -5.17
N TYR A 344 2.50 19.54 -4.63
CA TYR A 344 1.63 18.60 -5.34
C TYR A 344 0.71 17.86 -4.36
N ILE A 345 -0.45 17.45 -4.88
CA ILE A 345 -1.34 16.48 -4.24
C ILE A 345 -1.69 15.44 -5.29
N SER A 346 -1.45 14.17 -4.99
CA SER A 346 -1.82 13.06 -5.86
C SER A 346 -3.17 12.47 -5.43
N PHE A 347 -4.07 12.27 -6.40
CA PHE A 347 -5.43 11.79 -6.16
C PHE A 347 -5.67 10.42 -6.77
N GLY A 348 -6.14 9.48 -5.99
CA GLY A 348 -6.69 8.24 -6.50
C GLY A 348 -8.07 8.48 -7.13
N PHE A 349 -8.13 8.68 -8.44
CA PHE A 349 -9.40 8.79 -9.15
C PHE A 349 -9.99 7.43 -9.50
N GLU A 350 -9.14 6.47 -9.71
CA GLU A 350 -9.39 5.06 -10.00
C GLU A 350 -10.15 4.82 -11.31
N SER A 351 -11.28 5.45 -11.53
CA SER A 351 -12.09 5.41 -12.76
C SER A 351 -12.89 6.70 -12.92
N ALA A 352 -13.29 7.02 -14.14
CA ALA A 352 -14.27 8.07 -14.40
C ALA A 352 -15.67 7.52 -14.81
N SER A 353 -15.85 6.20 -14.78
CA SER A 353 -17.18 5.58 -14.87
C SER A 353 -17.82 5.51 -13.50
N ASP A 354 -18.96 6.20 -13.31
CA ASP A 354 -19.70 6.15 -12.06
C ASP A 354 -20.16 4.73 -11.71
N LYS A 355 -20.40 3.87 -12.71
CA LYS A 355 -20.71 2.46 -12.52
C LYS A 355 -19.53 1.75 -11.82
N VAL A 356 -18.31 1.85 -12.37
CA VAL A 356 -17.12 1.22 -11.80
C VAL A 356 -16.79 1.79 -10.42
N LEU A 357 -16.93 3.11 -10.24
CA LEU A 357 -16.72 3.78 -8.95
C LEU A 357 -17.65 3.27 -7.85
N ASN A 358 -18.92 2.99 -8.18
CA ASN A 358 -19.93 2.56 -7.21
C ASN A 358 -19.99 1.04 -7.03
N GLU A 359 -19.89 0.26 -8.11
CA GLU A 359 -20.07 -1.20 -8.06
C GLU A 359 -18.77 -1.93 -7.68
N ASP A 360 -17.63 -1.53 -8.28
CA ASP A 360 -16.35 -2.22 -8.09
C ASP A 360 -15.50 -1.57 -7.00
N ILE A 361 -15.32 -0.25 -7.04
CA ILE A 361 -14.32 0.46 -6.23
C ILE A 361 -14.86 0.86 -4.85
N GLN A 362 -16.10 1.33 -4.77
CA GLN A 362 -16.80 1.71 -3.54
C GLN A 362 -16.06 2.75 -2.66
N LYS A 363 -15.35 3.69 -3.29
CA LYS A 363 -14.59 4.75 -2.60
C LYS A 363 -15.47 5.91 -2.12
N GLY A 364 -16.76 5.92 -2.51
CA GLY A 364 -17.68 7.00 -2.21
C GLY A 364 -17.40 8.27 -3.04
N GLN A 365 -16.86 8.10 -4.24
CA GLN A 365 -16.61 9.21 -5.19
C GLN A 365 -17.42 9.03 -6.48
N THR A 366 -17.59 10.12 -7.21
CA THR A 366 -18.30 10.18 -8.48
C THR A 366 -17.48 10.99 -9.49
N GLN A 367 -17.77 10.85 -10.79
CA GLN A 367 -17.14 11.65 -11.83
C GLN A 367 -17.28 13.17 -11.56
N SER A 368 -18.39 13.61 -10.97
CA SER A 368 -18.59 15.01 -10.56
C SER A 368 -17.59 15.47 -9.50
N HIS A 369 -17.26 14.61 -8.51
CA HIS A 369 -16.22 14.92 -7.52
C HIS A 369 -14.84 15.06 -8.19
N LEU A 370 -14.53 14.19 -9.17
CA LEU A 370 -13.27 14.24 -9.91
C LEU A 370 -13.16 15.56 -10.69
N GLN A 371 -14.22 15.94 -11.41
CA GLN A 371 -14.23 17.19 -12.19
C GLN A 371 -14.06 18.41 -11.29
N THR A 372 -14.82 18.49 -10.18
CA THR A 372 -14.69 19.57 -9.20
C THR A 372 -13.26 19.67 -8.68
N THR A 373 -12.64 18.54 -8.34
CA THR A 373 -11.26 18.50 -7.82
C THR A 373 -10.26 19.04 -8.84
N ILE A 374 -10.38 18.66 -10.12
CA ILE A 374 -9.53 19.17 -11.20
C ILE A 374 -9.69 20.69 -11.35
N ASP A 375 -10.94 21.16 -11.35
CA ASP A 375 -11.23 22.58 -11.52
C ASP A 375 -10.65 23.43 -10.37
N GLU A 376 -10.78 22.94 -9.13
CA GLU A 376 -10.24 23.63 -7.95
C GLU A 376 -8.70 23.63 -7.92
N ILE A 377 -8.05 22.52 -8.30
CA ILE A 377 -6.59 22.45 -8.40
C ILE A 377 -6.06 23.42 -9.47
N LYS A 378 -6.72 23.48 -10.63
CA LYS A 378 -6.35 24.42 -11.70
C LYS A 378 -6.49 25.87 -11.28
N LYS A 379 -7.54 26.23 -10.50
CA LYS A 379 -7.73 27.59 -9.97
C LYS A 379 -6.56 28.09 -9.11
N ILE A 380 -5.93 27.19 -8.38
CA ILE A 380 -4.76 27.51 -7.56
C ILE A 380 -3.44 27.31 -8.30
N GLU A 381 -3.47 27.10 -9.61
CA GLU A 381 -2.29 26.90 -10.45
C GLU A 381 -1.39 25.75 -9.96
N MET A 382 -1.99 24.67 -9.49
CA MET A 382 -1.30 23.39 -9.23
C MET A 382 -1.60 22.41 -10.35
N ARG A 383 -0.72 21.43 -10.52
CA ARG A 383 -0.86 20.38 -11.52
C ARG A 383 -1.73 19.25 -10.97
N PRO A 384 -2.82 18.85 -11.66
CA PRO A 384 -3.59 17.69 -11.26
C PRO A 384 -2.77 16.40 -11.49
N LEU A 385 -2.47 15.70 -10.42
CA LEU A 385 -1.82 14.38 -10.45
C LEU A 385 -2.85 13.34 -10.05
N THR A 386 -3.03 12.32 -10.88
CA THR A 386 -4.08 11.33 -10.65
C THR A 386 -3.63 9.93 -10.98
N THR A 387 -4.27 8.94 -10.34
CA THR A 387 -4.12 7.54 -10.69
C THR A 387 -5.44 6.98 -11.20
N PHE A 388 -5.37 6.11 -12.20
CA PHE A 388 -6.49 5.31 -12.65
C PHE A 388 -6.18 3.82 -12.52
N MET A 389 -7.21 3.03 -12.29
CA MET A 389 -7.13 1.59 -12.19
C MET A 389 -7.96 0.94 -13.29
N ILE A 390 -7.38 -0.02 -13.99
CA ILE A 390 -8.02 -0.77 -15.08
C ILE A 390 -8.11 -2.26 -14.73
N GLY A 391 -9.10 -2.95 -15.27
CA GLY A 391 -9.31 -4.37 -15.02
C GLY A 391 -10.09 -4.67 -13.75
N ASN A 392 -10.96 -3.76 -13.34
CA ASN A 392 -11.94 -4.01 -12.30
C ASN A 392 -12.93 -5.11 -12.73
N ALA A 393 -13.57 -5.80 -11.79
CA ALA A 393 -14.34 -7.01 -12.05
C ALA A 393 -15.42 -6.82 -13.13
N HIS A 394 -16.20 -5.75 -13.06
CA HIS A 394 -17.31 -5.47 -13.96
C HIS A 394 -17.02 -4.34 -14.97
N GLU A 395 -15.78 -3.85 -15.01
CA GLU A 395 -15.33 -2.82 -15.94
C GLU A 395 -15.30 -3.36 -17.36
N ASN A 396 -16.14 -2.86 -18.23
CA ASN A 396 -16.17 -3.20 -19.64
C ASN A 396 -15.53 -2.10 -20.49
N ILE A 397 -15.51 -2.31 -21.81
CA ILE A 397 -14.88 -1.37 -22.74
C ILE A 397 -15.51 0.03 -22.73
N ASN A 398 -16.82 0.15 -22.43
CA ASN A 398 -17.49 1.45 -22.35
C ASN A 398 -17.00 2.24 -21.14
N ASP A 399 -16.88 1.56 -19.99
CA ASP A 399 -16.39 2.15 -18.75
C ASP A 399 -14.94 2.63 -18.93
N LEU A 400 -14.11 1.84 -19.61
CA LEU A 400 -12.75 2.24 -19.97
C LEU A 400 -12.74 3.47 -20.89
N MET A 401 -13.61 3.53 -21.89
CA MET A 401 -13.71 4.68 -22.81
C MET A 401 -14.22 5.95 -22.11
N GLU A 402 -15.09 5.83 -21.13
CA GLU A 402 -15.48 6.97 -20.26
C GLU A 402 -14.27 7.55 -19.52
N THR A 403 -13.47 6.68 -18.90
CA THR A 403 -12.25 7.05 -18.17
C THR A 403 -11.23 7.72 -19.08
N LEU A 404 -10.97 7.14 -20.26
CA LEU A 404 -10.05 7.73 -21.24
C LEU A 404 -10.53 9.09 -21.76
N THR A 405 -11.82 9.23 -22.06
CA THR A 405 -12.40 10.49 -22.53
C THR A 405 -12.29 11.57 -21.45
N PHE A 406 -12.57 11.22 -20.20
CA PHE A 406 -12.43 12.14 -19.07
C PHE A 406 -10.98 12.61 -18.92
N TRP A 407 -10.03 11.69 -19.00
CA TRP A 407 -8.61 11.97 -18.94
C TRP A 407 -8.16 12.96 -20.02
N ILE A 408 -8.46 12.67 -21.29
CA ILE A 408 -8.05 13.48 -22.44
C ILE A 408 -8.67 14.88 -22.35
N ARG A 409 -9.98 14.98 -22.09
CA ARG A 409 -10.69 16.27 -21.99
C ARG A 409 -10.14 17.18 -20.91
N ASN A 410 -9.70 16.62 -19.81
CA ASN A 410 -9.19 17.38 -18.68
C ASN A 410 -7.69 17.71 -18.78
N GLY A 411 -6.93 17.06 -19.68
CA GLY A 411 -5.49 17.27 -19.84
C GLY A 411 -4.73 17.04 -18.53
N ILE A 412 -5.10 15.97 -17.80
CA ILE A 412 -4.50 15.61 -16.51
C ILE A 412 -3.35 14.63 -16.70
N GLU A 413 -2.45 14.58 -15.74
CA GLU A 413 -1.47 13.47 -15.65
C GLU A 413 -2.10 12.26 -14.99
N VAL A 414 -1.89 11.10 -15.60
CA VAL A 414 -2.46 9.83 -15.14
C VAL A 414 -1.38 8.77 -15.04
N ASP A 415 -1.33 8.10 -13.89
CA ASP A 415 -0.57 6.87 -13.73
C ASP A 415 -1.53 5.68 -13.71
N PRO A 416 -1.53 4.81 -14.76
CA PRO A 416 -2.46 3.71 -14.86
C PRO A 416 -1.96 2.47 -14.12
N PHE A 417 -2.81 1.90 -13.26
CA PHE A 417 -2.57 0.66 -12.53
C PHE A 417 -3.52 -0.45 -12.99
N ILE A 418 -3.05 -1.70 -12.94
CA ILE A 418 -3.92 -2.88 -13.10
C ILE A 418 -4.50 -3.21 -11.72
N CYS A 419 -5.81 -3.47 -11.68
CA CYS A 419 -6.49 -3.89 -10.46
C CYS A 419 -5.92 -5.23 -9.98
N THR A 420 -5.13 -5.18 -8.92
CA THR A 420 -4.47 -6.33 -8.32
C THR A 420 -5.17 -6.70 -7.01
N PRO A 421 -5.77 -7.89 -6.90
CA PRO A 421 -6.46 -8.32 -5.69
C PRO A 421 -5.46 -8.74 -4.60
N TYR A 422 -4.83 -7.76 -3.96
CA TYR A 422 -3.90 -8.02 -2.86
C TYR A 422 -4.60 -8.68 -1.67
N ILE A 423 -3.91 -9.63 -1.03
CA ILE A 423 -4.38 -10.24 0.22
C ILE A 423 -4.63 -9.13 1.25
N GLY A 424 -5.73 -9.24 1.98
CA GLY A 424 -6.23 -8.19 2.85
C GLY A 424 -7.28 -7.28 2.21
N SER A 425 -7.41 -7.26 0.87
CA SER A 425 -8.43 -6.47 0.20
C SER A 425 -9.76 -7.23 0.08
N PRO A 426 -10.92 -6.54 0.17
CA PRO A 426 -12.22 -7.17 -0.09
C PRO A 426 -12.31 -7.88 -1.43
N ILE A 427 -11.70 -7.34 -2.49
CA ILE A 427 -11.72 -7.98 -3.81
C ILE A 427 -10.95 -9.31 -3.83
N TYR A 428 -9.91 -9.48 -3.02
CA TYR A 428 -9.23 -10.76 -2.88
C TYR A 428 -10.15 -11.82 -2.27
N TYR A 429 -10.75 -11.53 -1.12
CA TYR A 429 -11.59 -12.50 -0.41
C TYR A 429 -12.83 -12.88 -1.21
N ASN A 430 -13.46 -11.91 -1.88
CA ASN A 430 -14.62 -12.14 -2.74
C ASN A 430 -14.28 -12.98 -3.98
N ASN A 431 -13.04 -12.98 -4.43
CA ASN A 431 -12.57 -13.67 -5.63
C ASN A 431 -11.51 -14.74 -5.35
N LYS A 432 -11.23 -15.08 -4.08
CA LYS A 432 -10.15 -16.01 -3.68
C LYS A 432 -10.18 -17.30 -4.48
N LYS A 433 -11.35 -17.92 -4.64
CA LYS A 433 -11.50 -19.16 -5.41
C LYS A 433 -11.05 -18.98 -6.86
N ILE A 434 -11.58 -17.97 -7.55
CA ILE A 434 -11.26 -17.69 -8.96
C ILE A 434 -9.76 -17.38 -9.13
N ILE A 435 -9.16 -16.66 -8.17
CA ILE A 435 -7.74 -16.35 -8.18
C ILE A 435 -6.92 -17.62 -8.04
N LEU A 436 -7.18 -18.45 -7.03
CA LEU A 436 -6.40 -19.68 -6.80
C LEU A 436 -6.55 -20.69 -7.94
N GLU A 437 -7.72 -20.78 -8.56
CA GLU A 437 -7.96 -21.61 -9.75
C GLU A 437 -7.12 -21.17 -10.97
N GLN A 438 -6.67 -19.92 -11.04
CA GLN A 438 -5.78 -19.46 -12.11
C GLN A 438 -4.33 -19.92 -11.89
N TYR A 439 -3.95 -20.21 -10.65
CA TYR A 439 -2.62 -20.71 -10.28
C TYR A 439 -2.53 -22.23 -10.18
N ASP A 440 -3.67 -22.92 -10.06
CA ASP A 440 -3.72 -24.38 -10.02
C ASP A 440 -4.99 -24.93 -10.68
N GLU A 441 -4.84 -25.48 -11.88
CA GLU A 441 -5.96 -26.04 -12.64
C GLU A 441 -6.65 -27.22 -11.92
N ARG A 442 -5.96 -27.92 -11.02
CA ARG A 442 -6.57 -28.98 -10.22
C ARG A 442 -7.76 -28.49 -9.41
N LEU A 443 -7.72 -27.21 -8.97
CA LEU A 443 -8.81 -26.57 -8.23
C LEU A 443 -10.07 -26.32 -9.07
N LYS A 444 -9.99 -26.33 -10.41
CA LYS A 444 -11.14 -26.18 -11.31
C LYS A 444 -11.89 -27.49 -11.53
N ILE A 445 -11.15 -28.60 -11.61
CA ILE A 445 -11.66 -29.87 -12.15
C ILE A 445 -11.88 -30.96 -11.10
N PHE A 446 -11.53 -30.72 -9.83
CA PHE A 446 -11.66 -31.75 -8.81
C PHE A 446 -13.11 -32.01 -8.39
N ASP A 447 -13.41 -33.27 -8.16
CA ASP A 447 -14.68 -33.72 -7.57
C ASP A 447 -14.51 -33.84 -6.05
N LYS A 448 -15.19 -32.98 -5.30
CA LYS A 448 -15.16 -32.94 -3.82
C LYS A 448 -15.61 -34.25 -3.16
N THR A 449 -16.34 -35.09 -3.86
CA THR A 449 -16.78 -36.39 -3.35
C THR A 449 -15.69 -37.45 -3.40
N ILE A 450 -14.66 -37.24 -4.24
CA ILE A 450 -13.58 -38.21 -4.47
C ILE A 450 -12.27 -37.76 -3.77
N ILE A 451 -12.03 -36.45 -3.69
CA ILE A 451 -10.78 -35.88 -3.14
C ILE A 451 -11.07 -35.34 -1.75
N GLY A 452 -10.33 -35.82 -0.74
CA GLY A 452 -10.49 -35.36 0.64
C GLY A 452 -10.12 -33.88 0.84
N GLU A 453 -10.75 -33.24 1.83
CA GLU A 453 -10.56 -31.81 2.15
C GLU A 453 -9.10 -31.44 2.42
N GLU A 454 -8.32 -32.32 3.04
CA GLU A 454 -6.90 -32.09 3.33
C GLU A 454 -6.07 -31.92 2.04
N GLN A 455 -6.37 -32.71 1.02
CA GLN A 455 -5.69 -32.60 -0.28
C GLN A 455 -6.07 -31.33 -1.03
N ILE A 456 -7.33 -30.92 -0.93
CA ILE A 456 -7.82 -29.65 -1.53
C ILE A 456 -7.11 -28.48 -0.85
N LYS A 457 -7.07 -28.46 0.49
CA LYS A 457 -6.39 -27.43 1.26
C LYS A 457 -4.90 -27.33 0.91
N LYS A 458 -4.24 -28.46 0.65
CA LYS A 458 -2.85 -28.46 0.18
C LYS A 458 -2.71 -27.80 -1.19
N TRP A 459 -3.58 -28.05 -2.14
CA TRP A 459 -3.56 -27.41 -3.45
C TRP A 459 -3.84 -25.91 -3.37
N GLU A 460 -4.80 -25.51 -2.53
CA GLU A 460 -5.08 -24.09 -2.26
C GLU A 460 -3.86 -23.38 -1.71
N LEU A 461 -3.13 -24.02 -0.80
CA LEU A 461 -1.92 -23.47 -0.20
C LEU A 461 -0.78 -23.36 -1.24
N GLU A 462 -0.61 -24.37 -2.11
CA GLU A 462 0.36 -24.33 -3.21
C GLU A 462 0.02 -23.22 -4.23
N ALA A 463 -1.24 -23.03 -4.54
CA ALA A 463 -1.73 -21.96 -5.43
C ALA A 463 -1.53 -20.58 -4.79
N LEU A 464 -1.82 -20.46 -3.50
CA LEU A 464 -1.62 -19.23 -2.73
C LEU A 464 -0.14 -18.82 -2.69
N ASP A 465 0.77 -19.77 -2.44
CA ASP A 465 2.21 -19.51 -2.43
C ASP A 465 2.68 -18.94 -3.78
N LYS A 466 2.22 -19.52 -4.89
CA LYS A 466 2.54 -19.01 -6.24
C LYS A 466 1.99 -17.60 -6.44
N PHE A 467 0.71 -17.38 -6.14
CA PHE A 467 0.06 -16.08 -6.25
C PHE A 467 0.81 -15.00 -5.46
N MET A 468 1.15 -15.29 -4.20
CA MET A 468 1.85 -14.33 -3.33
C MET A 468 3.26 -14.02 -3.84
N LYS A 469 3.97 -14.99 -4.42
CA LYS A 469 5.30 -14.77 -5.03
C LYS A 469 5.24 -13.83 -6.23
N GLU A 470 4.17 -13.90 -7.01
CA GLU A 470 3.99 -13.06 -8.19
C GLU A 470 3.43 -11.65 -7.85
N CYS A 471 2.71 -11.49 -6.74
CA CYS A 471 2.16 -10.19 -6.32
C CYS A 471 3.21 -9.08 -6.18
N GLY A 472 4.48 -9.44 -5.93
CA GLY A 472 5.60 -8.50 -5.82
C GLY A 472 6.22 -8.09 -7.16
N ASP A 473 5.89 -8.79 -8.24
CA ASP A 473 6.45 -8.55 -9.57
C ASP A 473 5.34 -8.17 -10.56
N ALA A 474 5.23 -6.87 -10.80
CA ALA A 474 4.22 -6.33 -11.74
C ALA A 474 4.39 -6.84 -13.19
N THR A 475 5.51 -7.47 -13.54
CA THR A 475 5.78 -8.03 -14.88
C THR A 475 5.39 -9.50 -15.00
N GLN A 476 5.27 -10.20 -13.87
CA GLN A 476 4.95 -11.63 -13.80
C GLN A 476 3.53 -11.92 -13.30
N TYR A 477 2.80 -10.88 -12.91
CA TYR A 477 1.44 -11.03 -12.41
C TYR A 477 0.52 -11.62 -13.47
N THR A 478 -0.11 -12.76 -13.17
CA THR A 478 -0.88 -13.56 -14.13
C THR A 478 -2.35 -13.74 -13.77
N ALA A 479 -2.80 -13.31 -12.59
CA ALA A 479 -4.20 -13.41 -12.19
C ALA A 479 -4.99 -12.12 -12.47
N THR A 480 -6.25 -12.26 -12.85
CA THR A 480 -7.18 -11.14 -13.00
C THR A 480 -8.54 -11.48 -12.42
N ILE A 481 -9.21 -10.47 -11.89
CA ILE A 481 -10.62 -10.55 -11.50
C ILE A 481 -11.54 -9.99 -12.60
N SER A 482 -10.98 -9.38 -13.64
CA SER A 482 -11.76 -8.82 -14.73
C SER A 482 -12.55 -9.90 -15.49
N GLN A 483 -13.84 -9.65 -15.67
CA GLN A 483 -14.72 -10.52 -16.47
C GLN A 483 -14.61 -10.21 -17.97
N TYR A 484 -14.01 -9.08 -18.35
CA TYR A 484 -14.01 -8.57 -19.73
C TYR A 484 -12.63 -8.49 -20.37
N PHE A 485 -11.56 -8.42 -19.58
CA PHE A 485 -10.20 -8.27 -20.09
C PHE A 485 -9.28 -9.37 -19.56
N SER A 486 -8.53 -9.97 -20.46
CA SER A 486 -7.43 -10.86 -20.09
C SER A 486 -6.20 -10.09 -19.61
N ILE A 487 -5.31 -10.75 -18.91
CA ILE A 487 -4.05 -10.15 -18.42
C ILE A 487 -3.22 -9.54 -19.57
N PRO A 488 -2.99 -10.21 -20.72
CA PRO A 488 -2.26 -9.59 -21.82
C PRO A 488 -2.93 -8.32 -22.36
N GLU A 489 -4.26 -8.28 -22.40
CA GLU A 489 -5.01 -7.09 -22.82
C GLU A 489 -4.83 -5.94 -21.81
N LEU A 490 -4.91 -6.22 -20.51
CA LEU A 490 -4.69 -5.21 -19.45
C LEU A 490 -3.28 -4.61 -19.54
N PHE A 491 -2.25 -5.45 -19.76
CA PHE A 491 -0.89 -4.94 -19.97
C PHE A 491 -0.76 -4.11 -21.25
N ALA A 492 -1.45 -4.50 -22.33
CA ALA A 492 -1.46 -3.73 -23.56
C ALA A 492 -2.13 -2.36 -23.36
N ILE A 493 -3.31 -2.34 -22.71
CA ILE A 493 -4.04 -1.11 -22.36
C ILE A 493 -3.17 -0.20 -21.50
N LYS A 494 -2.61 -0.72 -20.39
CA LYS A 494 -1.71 0.02 -19.50
C LYS A 494 -0.54 0.64 -20.28
N ARG A 495 0.10 -0.13 -21.17
CA ARG A 495 1.22 0.34 -21.99
C ARG A 495 0.81 1.45 -22.95
N PHE A 496 -0.38 1.35 -23.56
CA PHE A 496 -0.89 2.40 -24.44
C PHE A 496 -1.23 3.67 -23.67
N MET A 497 -1.86 3.54 -22.50
CA MET A 497 -2.14 4.65 -21.61
C MET A 497 -0.84 5.35 -21.18
N TYR A 498 0.14 4.61 -20.71
CA TYR A 498 1.42 5.14 -20.28
C TYR A 498 2.19 5.88 -21.38
N LYS A 499 2.05 5.43 -22.64
CA LYS A 499 2.67 6.03 -23.81
C LYS A 499 1.81 7.11 -24.49
N HIS A 500 0.63 7.39 -23.94
CA HIS A 500 -0.36 8.26 -24.57
C HIS A 500 -0.72 7.85 -26.00
N ASP A 501 -0.69 6.56 -26.29
CA ASP A 501 -0.99 6.00 -27.63
C ASP A 501 -2.50 5.81 -27.80
N PHE A 502 -3.23 6.92 -27.84
CA PHE A 502 -4.69 6.92 -27.96
C PHE A 502 -5.19 6.27 -29.25
N ARG A 503 -4.38 6.28 -30.32
CA ARG A 503 -4.73 5.62 -31.56
C ARG A 503 -4.85 4.09 -31.35
N ARG A 504 -3.88 3.48 -30.69
CA ARG A 504 -3.93 2.04 -30.39
C ARG A 504 -5.01 1.70 -29.39
N LEU A 505 -5.26 2.55 -28.41
CA LEU A 505 -6.36 2.38 -27.47
C LEU A 505 -7.71 2.38 -28.22
N LEU A 506 -7.88 3.31 -29.14
CA LEU A 506 -9.09 3.40 -29.95
C LEU A 506 -9.26 2.18 -30.88
N GLN A 507 -8.18 1.71 -31.53
CA GLN A 507 -8.19 0.50 -32.33
C GLN A 507 -8.56 -0.74 -31.50
N PHE A 508 -7.99 -0.87 -30.31
CA PHE A 508 -8.32 -1.94 -29.37
C PHE A 508 -9.81 -1.91 -29.00
N ALA A 509 -10.34 -0.74 -28.65
CA ALA A 509 -11.76 -0.57 -28.34
C ALA A 509 -12.66 -0.98 -29.50
N HIS A 510 -12.35 -0.57 -30.73
CA HIS A 510 -13.10 -0.97 -31.93
C HIS A 510 -13.13 -2.49 -32.11
N GLN A 511 -11.97 -3.16 -32.00
CA GLN A 511 -11.89 -4.62 -32.13
C GLN A 511 -12.73 -5.33 -31.06
N ARG A 512 -12.72 -4.80 -29.83
CA ARG A 512 -13.53 -5.37 -28.74
C ARG A 512 -15.03 -5.22 -28.98
N PHE A 513 -15.48 -4.07 -29.48
CA PHE A 513 -16.88 -3.88 -29.84
C PHE A 513 -17.34 -4.84 -30.94
N GLU A 514 -16.49 -5.08 -31.94
CA GLU A 514 -16.76 -6.06 -32.99
C GLU A 514 -16.91 -7.48 -32.46
N GLN A 515 -16.03 -7.89 -31.54
CA GLN A 515 -16.05 -9.22 -30.93
C GLN A 515 -17.23 -9.48 -30.01
N THR A 516 -17.69 -8.44 -29.31
CA THR A 516 -18.77 -8.56 -28.32
C THR A 516 -20.16 -8.40 -28.91
N GLY A 517 -20.28 -8.18 -30.22
CA GLY A 517 -21.57 -7.97 -30.89
C GLY A 517 -22.28 -6.67 -30.52
N LEU A 518 -21.60 -5.75 -29.85
CA LEU A 518 -22.10 -4.42 -29.47
C LEU A 518 -22.08 -3.44 -30.67
N GLU A 519 -22.41 -3.90 -31.86
CA GLU A 519 -22.41 -3.06 -33.09
C GLU A 519 -23.32 -1.82 -32.97
N GLN A 520 -24.36 -1.90 -32.15
CA GLN A 520 -25.22 -0.76 -31.85
C GLN A 520 -24.47 0.44 -31.24
N TRP A 521 -23.31 0.20 -30.65
CA TRP A 521 -22.46 1.25 -30.10
C TRP A 521 -21.69 2.06 -31.14
N LYS A 522 -21.31 1.46 -32.27
CA LYS A 522 -20.59 2.16 -33.35
C LYS A 522 -21.32 3.38 -33.89
N HIS A 523 -22.64 3.39 -33.76
CA HIS A 523 -23.52 4.47 -34.21
C HIS A 523 -24.10 5.31 -33.08
N SER A 524 -23.68 5.08 -31.82
CA SER A 524 -24.15 5.89 -30.70
C SER A 524 -23.46 7.26 -30.70
N GLU A 525 -24.19 8.29 -30.29
CA GLU A 525 -23.62 9.64 -30.10
C GLU A 525 -22.43 9.62 -29.12
N LYS A 526 -22.53 8.79 -28.08
CA LYS A 526 -21.50 8.63 -27.06
C LYS A 526 -20.20 8.06 -27.67
N TRP A 527 -20.29 7.04 -28.52
CA TRP A 527 -19.13 6.47 -29.20
C TRP A 527 -18.47 7.45 -30.18
N ASN A 528 -19.29 8.15 -30.96
CA ASN A 528 -18.79 9.18 -31.87
C ASN A 528 -18.06 10.29 -31.10
N SER A 529 -18.60 10.70 -29.96
CA SER A 529 -17.94 11.67 -29.05
C SER A 529 -16.58 11.18 -28.56
N TYR A 530 -16.43 9.91 -28.18
CA TYR A 530 -15.15 9.33 -27.78
C TYR A 530 -14.13 9.33 -28.92
N CYS A 531 -14.56 8.91 -30.12
CA CYS A 531 -13.70 8.89 -31.29
C CYS A 531 -13.22 10.29 -31.68
N GLU A 532 -14.10 11.29 -31.64
CA GLU A 532 -13.76 12.68 -31.94
C GLU A 532 -12.77 13.27 -30.93
N VAL A 533 -12.98 13.02 -29.63
CA VAL A 533 -12.07 13.51 -28.59
C VAL A 533 -10.68 12.90 -28.74
N CYS A 534 -10.58 11.59 -28.96
CA CYS A 534 -9.29 10.91 -29.14
C CYS A 534 -8.57 11.38 -30.41
N LYS A 535 -9.28 11.54 -31.53
CA LYS A 535 -8.70 12.05 -32.79
C LYS A 535 -8.23 13.49 -32.66
N ALA A 536 -9.01 14.35 -32.01
CA ALA A 536 -8.63 15.74 -31.78
C ALA A 536 -7.35 15.85 -30.95
N HIS A 537 -7.22 14.99 -29.92
CA HIS A 537 -6.00 14.95 -29.09
C HIS A 537 -4.77 14.49 -29.87
N GLU A 538 -4.89 13.44 -30.68
CA GLU A 538 -3.78 12.97 -31.54
C GLU A 538 -3.30 14.06 -32.50
N ILE A 539 -4.20 14.81 -33.10
CA ILE A 539 -3.86 15.94 -33.95
C ILE A 539 -3.12 17.01 -33.16
N PHE A 540 -3.60 17.34 -31.96
CA PHE A 540 -2.99 18.36 -31.10
C PHE A 540 -1.56 17.98 -30.68
N GLU A 541 -1.35 16.72 -30.24
CA GLU A 541 -0.02 16.25 -29.85
C GLU A 541 0.94 16.17 -31.03
N SER A 542 0.44 15.85 -32.23
CA SER A 542 1.28 15.89 -33.45
C SER A 542 1.83 17.29 -33.77
N TYR A 543 1.08 18.32 -33.45
CA TYR A 543 1.54 19.72 -33.61
C TYR A 543 2.55 20.16 -32.54
N LYS A 544 2.49 19.60 -31.32
CA LYS A 544 3.48 19.89 -30.28
C LYS A 544 4.87 19.31 -30.56
N ILE A 545 4.93 18.17 -31.26
CA ILE A 545 6.21 17.52 -31.62
C ILE A 545 6.91 18.22 -32.78
N THR A 546 6.17 19.02 -33.55
CA THR A 546 6.71 19.71 -34.76
C THR A 546 7.08 21.18 -34.50
N ASN A 547 6.83 21.73 -33.33
CA ASN A 547 7.23 23.06 -32.86
C ASN A 547 8.04 22.98 -31.56
#